data_36e1150d44a40055ba468ebed950ad74
#
_entry.id   36e1150d44a40055ba468ebed950ad74
#
_cell.length_a   1.000
_cell.length_b   1.000
_cell.length_c   1.000
_cell.angle_alpha   90.00
_cell.angle_beta   90.00
_cell.angle_gamma   90.00
#
_symmetry.space_group_name_H-M   'P 1'
#
loop_
_entity.id
_entity.type
_entity.pdbx_description
1 polymer ?
#
loop_
_entity_poly.entity_id
_entity_poly.type
_entity_poly.pdbx_seq_one_letter_code
_entity_poly.pdbx_strand_id
1 'polypeptide(L)'
;MFKGHRIIVIGDAHDSPHISQDRFKWIGKYINQCEPDYIIQIGDWGSFDSLSFFQKNSSQAGKLKDAFMVDINSLRSSIKLLDKYIDNNRIPRHVTLGNHEQRVYRFEENIPEIAGMMKKELHDSFLLNNWKISSYGEFKYIGGVGFTHCPLNIMGKEYGGKNCEVQIANDATNDIVFGHTHKYRDWKAPKIGDKNYVRIVNVGCALPFNHVEDYAKLNLTGWSWGIVELGIWENHIQESQFISMDRLEKQYG
;
A
#
# COMPACT_ATOMS: atom_id res chain seq x y z
N MET A 1 -26.42 -16.94 8.59
CA MET A 1 -25.29 -16.98 7.64
C MET A 1 -24.38 -15.80 8.01
N PHE A 2 -23.15 -16.07 8.39
CA PHE A 2 -22.16 -15.06 8.79
C PHE A 2 -21.91 -14.12 7.61
N LYS A 3 -22.12 -12.81 7.78
CA LYS A 3 -21.90 -11.76 6.77
C LYS A 3 -20.64 -10.97 7.13
N GLY A 4 -19.50 -11.62 7.09
CA GLY A 4 -18.20 -10.95 7.21
C GLY A 4 -17.55 -10.77 5.85
N HIS A 5 -16.50 -9.94 5.81
CA HIS A 5 -15.61 -9.80 4.66
C HIS A 5 -14.21 -10.25 5.04
N ARG A 6 -13.64 -11.13 4.22
CA ARG A 6 -12.23 -11.51 4.27
C ARG A 6 -11.46 -10.63 3.28
N ILE A 7 -10.48 -9.90 3.75
CA ILE A 7 -9.75 -8.93 2.93
C ILE A 7 -8.25 -9.22 3.02
N ILE A 8 -7.57 -9.27 1.89
CA ILE A 8 -6.12 -9.26 1.83
C ILE A 8 -5.66 -7.83 1.55
N VAL A 9 -4.79 -7.32 2.43
CA VAL A 9 -4.18 -6.00 2.29
C VAL A 9 -2.70 -6.17 2.00
N ILE A 10 -2.27 -5.64 0.86
CA ILE A 10 -0.88 -5.60 0.42
C ILE A 10 -0.33 -4.25 0.85
N GLY A 11 0.76 -4.27 1.64
CA GLY A 11 1.45 -3.05 2.09
C GLY A 11 2.25 -2.38 0.98
N ASP A 12 2.98 -1.35 1.36
CA ASP A 12 3.86 -0.56 0.52
C ASP A 12 4.83 -1.47 -0.23
N ALA A 13 4.70 -1.59 -1.54
CA ALA A 13 5.46 -2.56 -2.32
C ALA A 13 6.75 -1.98 -2.90
N HIS A 14 6.80 -0.67 -3.11
CA HIS A 14 7.94 0.06 -3.66
C HIS A 14 8.58 -0.66 -4.85
N ASP A 15 7.73 -1.10 -5.79
CA ASP A 15 8.23 -1.77 -6.99
C ASP A 15 9.11 -0.84 -7.79
N SER A 16 10.24 -1.36 -8.23
CA SER A 16 11.21 -0.65 -9.04
C SER A 16 11.89 -1.61 -10.01
N PRO A 17 12.43 -1.10 -11.14
CA PRO A 17 13.12 -1.94 -12.13
C PRO A 17 14.30 -2.74 -11.55
N HIS A 18 14.81 -2.34 -10.38
CA HIS A 18 16.01 -2.92 -9.76
C HIS A 18 15.70 -3.90 -8.62
N ILE A 19 14.42 -4.14 -8.31
CA ILE A 19 13.98 -5.03 -7.24
C ILE A 19 13.25 -6.24 -7.82
N SER A 20 13.58 -7.48 -7.36
CA SER A 20 12.88 -8.68 -7.81
C SER A 20 11.37 -8.56 -7.57
N GLN A 21 10.60 -8.93 -8.59
CA GLN A 21 9.14 -8.96 -8.56
C GLN A 21 8.55 -10.30 -8.09
N ASP A 22 9.38 -11.31 -7.75
CA ASP A 22 8.90 -12.65 -7.37
C ASP A 22 7.89 -12.63 -6.24
N ARG A 23 8.00 -11.67 -5.31
CA ARG A 23 7.04 -11.47 -4.22
C ARG A 23 5.59 -11.32 -4.69
N PHE A 24 5.35 -10.72 -5.85
CA PHE A 24 3.99 -10.58 -6.40
C PHE A 24 3.42 -11.93 -6.87
N LYS A 25 4.27 -12.84 -7.36
CA LYS A 25 3.90 -14.22 -7.63
C LYS A 25 3.47 -14.95 -6.35
N TRP A 26 4.26 -14.81 -5.27
CA TRP A 26 3.96 -15.46 -3.99
C TRP A 26 2.68 -14.92 -3.36
N ILE A 27 2.51 -13.60 -3.37
CA ILE A 27 1.30 -12.92 -2.89
C ILE A 27 0.08 -13.37 -3.72
N GLY A 28 0.20 -13.42 -5.05
CA GLY A 28 -0.88 -13.88 -5.93
C GLY A 28 -1.31 -15.32 -5.63
N LYS A 29 -0.36 -16.25 -5.46
CA LYS A 29 -0.64 -17.64 -5.07
C LYS A 29 -1.32 -17.74 -3.69
N TYR A 30 -0.88 -16.91 -2.72
CA TYR A 30 -1.53 -16.85 -1.41
C TYR A 30 -2.98 -16.35 -1.52
N ILE A 31 -3.21 -15.28 -2.27
CA ILE A 31 -4.56 -14.74 -2.53
C ILE A 31 -5.43 -15.81 -3.19
N ASN A 32 -4.92 -16.52 -4.18
CA ASN A 32 -5.65 -17.59 -4.86
C ASN A 32 -6.04 -18.73 -3.92
N GLN A 33 -5.17 -19.08 -2.98
CA GLN A 33 -5.47 -20.09 -1.95
C GLN A 33 -6.51 -19.62 -0.92
N CYS A 34 -6.49 -18.32 -0.59
CA CYS A 34 -7.35 -17.75 0.46
C CYS A 34 -8.75 -17.38 -0.05
N GLU A 35 -8.91 -17.11 -1.35
CA GLU A 35 -10.14 -16.64 -1.98
C GLU A 35 -10.85 -15.52 -1.19
N PRO A 36 -10.18 -14.35 -0.97
CA PRO A 36 -10.76 -13.27 -0.20
C PRO A 36 -11.94 -12.61 -0.94
N ASP A 37 -12.79 -11.89 -0.20
CA ASP A 37 -13.86 -11.08 -0.78
C ASP A 37 -13.34 -9.79 -1.45
N TYR A 38 -12.17 -9.27 -1.00
CA TYR A 38 -11.53 -8.05 -1.52
C TYR A 38 -10.01 -8.15 -1.45
N ILE A 39 -9.36 -7.49 -2.41
CA ILE A 39 -7.91 -7.24 -2.41
C ILE A 39 -7.71 -5.73 -2.36
N ILE A 40 -6.95 -5.25 -1.36
CA ILE A 40 -6.57 -3.85 -1.22
C ILE A 40 -5.06 -3.76 -1.29
N GLN A 41 -4.54 -2.91 -2.17
CA GLN A 41 -3.16 -2.45 -2.10
C GLN A 41 -3.17 -1.02 -1.52
N ILE A 42 -2.40 -0.82 -0.47
CA ILE A 42 -2.55 0.35 0.41
C ILE A 42 -1.74 1.58 -0.05
N GLY A 43 -1.24 1.62 -1.29
CA GLY A 43 -0.43 2.70 -1.84
C GLY A 43 1.06 2.40 -1.85
N ASP A 44 1.83 3.29 -2.44
CA ASP A 44 3.26 3.11 -2.67
C ASP A 44 3.55 1.76 -3.35
N TRP A 45 2.77 1.45 -4.41
CA TRP A 45 3.04 0.27 -5.22
C TRP A 45 4.35 0.41 -5.97
N GLY A 46 4.55 1.55 -6.66
CA GLY A 46 5.78 1.89 -7.35
C GLY A 46 6.66 2.86 -6.56
N SER A 47 7.97 2.71 -6.66
CA SER A 47 8.92 3.66 -6.05
C SER A 47 8.94 5.02 -6.75
N PHE A 48 8.78 5.06 -8.09
CA PHE A 48 8.87 6.29 -8.89
C PHE A 48 10.11 7.11 -8.59
N ASP A 49 11.26 6.44 -8.49
CA ASP A 49 12.54 7.09 -8.15
C ASP A 49 13.03 8.03 -9.23
N SER A 50 12.61 7.82 -10.50
CA SER A 50 12.85 8.76 -11.59
C SER A 50 12.37 10.18 -11.28
N LEU A 51 11.32 10.31 -10.45
CA LEU A 51 10.70 11.58 -10.06
C LEU A 51 11.09 12.06 -8.65
N SER A 52 11.95 11.32 -7.93
CA SER A 52 12.36 11.67 -6.57
C SER A 52 13.24 12.92 -6.54
N PHE A 53 12.88 13.92 -5.73
CA PHE A 53 13.71 15.11 -5.50
C PHE A 53 14.95 14.82 -4.65
N PHE A 54 14.89 13.86 -3.74
CA PHE A 54 16.00 13.51 -2.84
C PHE A 54 17.22 12.95 -3.58
N GLN A 55 17.00 12.25 -4.70
CA GLN A 55 18.07 11.70 -5.51
C GLN A 55 18.72 12.72 -6.46
N LYS A 56 18.09 13.89 -6.70
CA LYS A 56 18.68 14.94 -7.55
C LYS A 56 19.96 15.54 -6.98
N ASN A 57 20.14 15.51 -5.67
CA ASN A 57 21.26 16.15 -4.97
C ASN A 57 22.44 15.21 -4.66
N SER A 58 22.31 13.89 -4.90
CA SER A 58 23.45 12.98 -4.80
C SER A 58 24.17 12.91 -6.14
N SER A 59 25.45 13.30 -6.16
CA SER A 59 26.26 13.48 -7.38
C SER A 59 26.43 12.24 -8.26
N GLN A 60 26.12 11.05 -7.77
CA GLN A 60 26.15 9.80 -8.53
C GLN A 60 24.75 9.26 -8.86
N ALA A 61 23.80 9.29 -7.96
CA ALA A 61 22.44 8.79 -8.19
C ALA A 61 21.65 9.65 -9.20
N GLY A 62 21.92 10.96 -9.28
CA GLY A 62 21.28 11.84 -10.28
C GLY A 62 21.66 11.55 -11.73
N LYS A 63 22.74 10.80 -11.96
CA LYS A 63 23.21 10.42 -13.31
C LYS A 63 22.66 9.09 -13.82
N LEU A 64 22.03 8.29 -12.94
CA LEU A 64 21.54 6.92 -13.24
C LEU A 64 20.01 6.80 -13.07
N LYS A 65 19.27 7.92 -13.12
CA LYS A 65 17.81 7.83 -13.06
C LYS A 65 17.25 7.21 -14.32
N ASP A 66 16.45 6.18 -14.11
CA ASP A 66 15.61 5.65 -15.17
C ASP A 66 14.61 6.72 -15.66
N ALA A 67 14.16 6.56 -16.88
CA ALA A 67 13.06 7.36 -17.39
C ALA A 67 11.75 6.96 -16.69
N PHE A 68 10.83 7.90 -16.52
CA PHE A 68 9.51 7.64 -15.94
C PHE A 68 8.81 6.41 -16.52
N MET A 69 8.92 6.18 -17.84
CA MET A 69 8.31 5.02 -18.48
C MET A 69 8.93 3.68 -18.05
N VAL A 70 10.14 3.67 -17.53
CA VAL A 70 10.76 2.46 -16.97
C VAL A 70 10.08 2.12 -15.63
N ASP A 71 9.82 3.11 -14.77
CA ASP A 71 9.03 2.92 -13.54
C ASP A 71 7.60 2.45 -13.85
N ILE A 72 6.92 3.06 -14.84
CA ILE A 72 5.58 2.64 -15.27
C ILE A 72 5.57 1.20 -15.80
N ASN A 73 6.58 0.81 -16.57
CA ASN A 73 6.66 -0.55 -17.10
C ASN A 73 6.92 -1.58 -15.99
N SER A 74 7.74 -1.23 -15.00
CA SER A 74 7.93 -2.05 -13.80
C SER A 74 6.60 -2.22 -13.05
N LEU A 75 5.90 -1.13 -12.76
CA LEU A 75 4.57 -1.16 -12.13
C LEU A 75 3.59 -2.06 -12.89
N ARG A 76 3.49 -1.90 -14.21
CA ARG A 76 2.60 -2.73 -15.05
C ARG A 76 2.97 -4.21 -15.02
N SER A 77 4.27 -4.50 -15.01
CA SER A 77 4.79 -5.87 -14.92
C SER A 77 4.40 -6.50 -13.58
N SER A 78 4.60 -5.79 -12.48
CA SER A 78 4.29 -6.29 -11.13
C SER A 78 2.78 -6.52 -10.93
N ILE A 79 1.92 -5.62 -11.42
CA ILE A 79 0.46 -5.80 -11.40
C ILE A 79 0.06 -7.06 -12.17
N LYS A 80 0.55 -7.21 -13.42
CA LYS A 80 0.27 -8.38 -14.25
C LYS A 80 0.79 -9.67 -13.63
N LEU A 81 1.96 -9.62 -12.99
CA LEU A 81 2.53 -10.78 -12.32
C LEU A 81 1.68 -11.22 -11.13
N LEU A 82 1.20 -10.29 -10.30
CA LEU A 82 0.27 -10.57 -9.21
C LEU A 82 -1.02 -11.20 -9.76
N ASP A 83 -1.65 -10.54 -10.73
CA ASP A 83 -2.94 -10.94 -11.29
C ASP A 83 -2.88 -12.29 -12.02
N LYS A 84 -1.74 -12.65 -12.60
CA LYS A 84 -1.53 -13.95 -13.28
C LYS A 84 -1.76 -15.15 -12.35
N TYR A 85 -1.55 -15.00 -11.06
CA TYR A 85 -1.68 -16.07 -10.07
C TYR A 85 -2.99 -16.01 -9.27
N ILE A 86 -3.95 -15.18 -9.70
CA ILE A 86 -5.28 -15.06 -9.10
C ILE A 86 -6.31 -15.52 -10.11
N ASP A 87 -6.79 -16.76 -9.97
CA ASP A 87 -7.72 -17.38 -10.93
C ASP A 87 -9.10 -16.71 -10.91
N ASN A 88 -9.55 -16.25 -9.73
CA ASN A 88 -10.84 -15.59 -9.59
C ASN A 88 -10.77 -14.10 -9.95
N ASN A 89 -11.02 -13.79 -11.23
CA ASN A 89 -11.04 -12.42 -11.73
C ASN A 89 -12.19 -11.55 -11.21
N ARG A 90 -13.15 -12.12 -10.46
CA ARG A 90 -14.31 -11.40 -9.91
C ARG A 90 -14.00 -10.78 -8.55
N ILE A 91 -12.90 -11.13 -7.89
CA ILE A 91 -12.49 -10.51 -6.63
C ILE A 91 -12.24 -9.03 -6.89
N PRO A 92 -12.98 -8.12 -6.23
CA PRO A 92 -12.77 -6.68 -6.36
C PRO A 92 -11.37 -6.28 -5.88
N ARG A 93 -10.68 -5.49 -6.70
CA ARG A 93 -9.32 -4.99 -6.45
C ARG A 93 -9.34 -3.48 -6.32
N HIS A 94 -8.66 -2.95 -5.33
CA HIS A 94 -8.60 -1.52 -5.09
C HIS A 94 -7.19 -1.10 -4.66
N VAL A 95 -6.72 0.03 -5.17
CA VAL A 95 -5.49 0.69 -4.74
C VAL A 95 -5.82 2.06 -4.15
N THR A 96 -5.25 2.38 -3.01
CA THR A 96 -5.22 3.75 -2.49
C THR A 96 -3.86 4.34 -2.82
N LEU A 97 -3.80 5.38 -3.65
CA LEU A 97 -2.51 5.94 -4.09
C LEU A 97 -1.71 6.45 -2.89
N GLY A 98 -0.41 6.20 -2.89
CA GLY A 98 0.51 6.64 -1.86
C GLY A 98 1.27 7.92 -2.21
N ASN A 99 2.20 8.30 -1.33
CA ASN A 99 3.01 9.50 -1.54
C ASN A 99 4.04 9.33 -2.68
N HIS A 100 4.40 8.10 -3.05
CA HIS A 100 5.25 7.83 -4.20
C HIS A 100 4.49 8.00 -5.51
N GLU A 101 3.26 7.52 -5.63
CA GLU A 101 2.39 7.86 -6.77
C GLU A 101 2.11 9.37 -6.84
N GLN A 102 2.04 10.04 -5.71
CA GLN A 102 1.85 11.50 -5.65
C GLN A 102 3.04 12.28 -6.25
N ARG A 103 4.23 11.65 -6.40
CA ARG A 103 5.36 12.26 -7.14
C ARG A 103 5.00 12.57 -8.59
N VAL A 104 4.18 11.70 -9.22
CA VAL A 104 3.72 11.88 -10.60
C VAL A 104 2.86 13.14 -10.71
N TYR A 105 1.94 13.34 -9.77
CA TYR A 105 1.07 14.53 -9.74
C TYR A 105 1.87 15.81 -9.53
N ARG A 106 2.76 15.81 -8.53
CA ARG A 106 3.61 16.97 -8.23
C ARG A 106 4.55 17.31 -9.37
N PHE A 107 5.04 16.32 -10.11
CA PHE A 107 5.90 16.55 -11.26
C PHE A 107 5.13 17.24 -12.40
N GLU A 108 3.94 16.77 -12.75
CA GLU A 108 3.10 17.38 -13.78
C GLU A 108 2.65 18.80 -13.43
N GLU A 109 2.34 19.06 -12.14
CA GLU A 109 1.94 20.39 -11.68
C GLU A 109 3.03 21.46 -11.93
N ASN A 110 4.29 21.04 -12.01
CA ASN A 110 5.41 21.93 -12.31
C ASN A 110 5.71 22.07 -13.81
N ILE A 111 5.03 21.31 -14.69
CA ILE A 111 5.28 21.30 -16.13
C ILE A 111 3.91 21.26 -16.86
N PRO A 112 3.23 22.41 -17.00
CA PRO A 112 1.88 22.46 -17.58
C PRO A 112 1.74 21.84 -18.97
N GLU A 113 2.83 21.82 -19.75
CA GLU A 113 2.88 21.30 -21.12
C GLU A 113 2.61 19.79 -21.20
N ILE A 114 2.83 19.05 -20.12
CA ILE A 114 2.58 17.60 -20.04
C ILE A 114 1.39 17.25 -19.14
N ALA A 115 0.57 18.25 -18.78
CA ALA A 115 -0.55 18.07 -17.86
C ALA A 115 -1.48 16.91 -18.28
N GLY A 116 -1.70 15.96 -17.36
CA GLY A 116 -2.54 14.78 -17.57
C GLY A 116 -1.85 13.60 -18.25
N MET A 117 -0.70 13.76 -18.89
CA MET A 117 -0.03 12.69 -19.63
C MET A 117 0.52 11.60 -18.69
N MET A 118 1.29 12.00 -17.68
CA MET A 118 1.91 11.04 -16.74
C MET A 118 0.87 10.44 -15.79
N LYS A 119 -0.07 11.24 -15.31
CA LYS A 119 -1.22 10.77 -14.52
C LYS A 119 -2.03 9.72 -15.27
N LYS A 120 -2.25 9.94 -16.58
CA LYS A 120 -2.94 8.96 -17.43
C LYS A 120 -2.19 7.63 -17.46
N GLU A 121 -0.88 7.63 -17.69
CA GLU A 121 -0.06 6.42 -17.71
C GLU A 121 -0.13 5.67 -16.36
N LEU A 122 -0.07 6.40 -15.24
CA LEU A 122 -0.23 5.84 -13.91
C LEU A 122 -1.61 5.21 -13.72
N HIS A 123 -2.69 5.94 -14.02
CA HIS A 123 -4.06 5.45 -13.87
C HIS A 123 -4.36 4.26 -14.77
N ASP A 124 -3.97 4.33 -16.04
CA ASP A 124 -4.14 3.24 -17.00
C ASP A 124 -3.43 1.95 -16.54
N SER A 125 -2.30 2.07 -15.83
CA SER A 125 -1.60 0.91 -15.27
C SER A 125 -2.48 0.11 -14.31
N PHE A 126 -3.34 0.76 -13.55
CA PHE A 126 -4.28 0.12 -12.65
C PHE A 126 -5.61 -0.24 -13.33
N LEU A 127 -6.24 0.73 -14.00
CA LEU A 127 -7.59 0.59 -14.55
C LEU A 127 -7.68 -0.49 -15.63
N LEU A 128 -6.66 -0.64 -16.48
CA LEU A 128 -6.60 -1.67 -17.52
C LEU A 128 -6.43 -3.09 -16.93
N ASN A 129 -6.04 -3.20 -15.67
CA ASN A 129 -5.97 -4.45 -14.93
C ASN A 129 -7.12 -4.60 -13.90
N ASN A 130 -8.23 -3.88 -14.08
CA ASN A 130 -9.42 -3.92 -13.24
C ASN A 130 -9.22 -3.51 -11.76
N TRP A 131 -8.18 -2.74 -11.46
CA TRP A 131 -7.99 -2.12 -10.16
C TRP A 131 -8.74 -0.79 -10.10
N LYS A 132 -9.56 -0.59 -9.07
CA LYS A 132 -10.15 0.71 -8.75
C LYS A 132 -9.15 1.56 -7.97
N ILE A 133 -9.24 2.87 -8.10
CA ILE A 133 -8.28 3.82 -7.52
C ILE A 133 -9.01 4.74 -6.53
N SER A 134 -8.40 5.00 -5.36
CA SER A 134 -8.66 6.18 -4.54
C SER A 134 -7.42 7.08 -4.56
N SER A 135 -7.63 8.39 -4.58
CA SER A 135 -6.54 9.37 -4.55
C SER A 135 -5.80 9.35 -3.21
N TYR A 136 -4.61 9.93 -3.19
CA TYR A 136 -3.85 10.09 -1.95
C TYR A 136 -4.65 10.84 -0.88
N GLY A 137 -4.69 10.26 0.33
CA GLY A 137 -5.46 10.79 1.46
C GLY A 137 -6.96 10.47 1.45
N GLU A 138 -7.49 9.90 0.36
CA GLU A 138 -8.88 9.43 0.31
C GLU A 138 -9.02 8.04 0.94
N PHE A 139 -10.19 7.82 1.55
CA PHE A 139 -10.52 6.53 2.14
C PHE A 139 -11.37 5.68 1.19
N LYS A 140 -11.01 4.41 1.07
CA LYS A 140 -11.92 3.35 0.60
C LYS A 140 -12.56 2.69 1.82
N TYR A 141 -13.90 2.66 1.87
CA TYR A 141 -14.62 1.97 2.94
C TYR A 141 -15.13 0.59 2.50
N ILE A 142 -14.93 -0.42 3.36
CA ILE A 142 -15.49 -1.78 3.22
C ILE A 142 -15.97 -2.22 4.61
N GLY A 143 -17.24 -2.59 4.73
CA GLY A 143 -17.81 -3.03 6.00
C GLY A 143 -17.60 -2.05 7.16
N GLY A 144 -17.64 -0.74 6.89
CA GLY A 144 -17.45 0.30 7.92
C GLY A 144 -15.99 0.60 8.30
N VAL A 145 -15.01 -0.14 7.75
CA VAL A 145 -13.56 0.05 7.96
C VAL A 145 -13.00 0.91 6.84
N GLY A 146 -12.18 1.90 7.18
CA GLY A 146 -11.53 2.80 6.25
C GLY A 146 -10.13 2.32 5.86
N PHE A 147 -9.82 2.30 4.56
CA PHE A 147 -8.52 1.96 3.99
C PHE A 147 -7.95 3.19 3.30
N THR A 148 -6.72 3.57 3.61
CA THR A 148 -5.99 4.67 2.96
C THR A 148 -4.49 4.43 3.10
N HIS A 149 -3.67 4.98 2.19
CA HIS A 149 -2.22 4.86 2.33
C HIS A 149 -1.72 5.53 3.61
N CYS A 150 -2.05 6.80 3.78
CA CYS A 150 -1.71 7.58 4.97
C CYS A 150 -2.91 8.43 5.38
N PRO A 151 -3.47 8.24 6.58
CA PRO A 151 -4.52 9.13 7.07
C PRO A 151 -3.99 10.55 7.21
N LEU A 152 -4.81 11.52 6.82
CA LEU A 152 -4.51 12.94 7.03
C LEU A 152 -5.34 13.47 8.20
N ASN A 153 -4.73 14.28 9.05
CA ASN A 153 -5.44 14.95 10.14
C ASN A 153 -6.34 16.08 9.59
N ILE A 154 -7.12 16.70 10.46
CA ILE A 154 -8.04 17.80 10.09
C ILE A 154 -7.36 19.01 9.43
N MET A 155 -6.04 19.12 9.54
CA MET A 155 -5.23 20.16 8.89
C MET A 155 -4.60 19.68 7.55
N GLY A 156 -4.96 18.49 7.08
CA GLY A 156 -4.40 17.88 5.86
C GLY A 156 -2.95 17.40 6.00
N LYS A 157 -2.45 17.20 7.22
CA LYS A 157 -1.09 16.71 7.48
C LYS A 157 -1.10 15.23 7.80
N GLU A 158 -0.07 14.52 7.34
CA GLU A 158 0.17 13.12 7.65
C GLU A 158 0.43 12.93 9.16
N TYR A 159 -0.10 11.83 9.71
CA TYR A 159 0.30 11.38 11.03
C TYR A 159 1.67 10.74 10.95
N GLY A 160 2.57 11.12 11.83
CA GLY A 160 3.95 10.64 11.83
C GLY A 160 4.47 10.27 13.22
N GLY A 161 5.73 9.78 13.23
CA GLY A 161 6.44 9.46 14.45
C GLY A 161 6.19 8.05 14.97
N LYS A 162 6.73 7.79 16.18
CA LYS A 162 6.78 6.44 16.77
C LYS A 162 5.41 5.86 17.15
N ASN A 163 4.44 6.72 17.45
CA ASN A 163 3.13 6.35 17.96
C ASN A 163 1.99 6.92 17.10
N CYS A 164 2.17 6.94 15.78
CA CYS A 164 1.16 7.48 14.86
C CYS A 164 -0.18 6.74 14.98
N GLU A 165 -0.19 5.44 15.24
CA GLU A 165 -1.40 4.63 15.41
C GLU A 165 -2.26 5.15 16.60
N VAL A 166 -1.61 5.56 17.69
CA VAL A 166 -2.31 6.13 18.87
C VAL A 166 -2.92 7.50 18.52
N GLN A 167 -2.18 8.32 17.77
CA GLN A 167 -2.67 9.63 17.35
C GLN A 167 -3.87 9.48 16.40
N ILE A 168 -3.77 8.59 15.40
CA ILE A 168 -4.88 8.26 14.50
C ILE A 168 -6.08 7.76 15.31
N ALA A 169 -5.86 6.85 16.25
CA ALA A 169 -6.94 6.30 17.09
C ALA A 169 -7.65 7.39 17.90
N ASN A 170 -6.96 8.43 18.36
CA ASN A 170 -7.60 9.53 19.10
C ASN A 170 -8.60 10.28 18.23
N ASP A 171 -8.29 10.51 16.96
CA ASP A 171 -9.10 11.30 16.05
C ASP A 171 -10.12 10.46 15.26
N ALA A 172 -9.85 9.17 15.10
CA ALA A 172 -10.67 8.25 14.30
C ALA A 172 -12.02 7.93 14.98
N THR A 173 -13.07 7.86 14.16
CA THR A 173 -14.41 7.39 14.52
C THR A 173 -14.73 6.00 13.99
N ASN A 174 -13.88 5.47 13.10
CA ASN A 174 -14.00 4.16 12.47
C ASN A 174 -12.67 3.42 12.60
N ASP A 175 -12.71 2.10 12.44
CA ASP A 175 -11.47 1.34 12.26
C ASP A 175 -10.77 1.77 10.99
N ILE A 176 -9.44 1.88 11.04
CA ILE A 176 -8.60 2.34 9.93
C ILE A 176 -7.47 1.35 9.68
N VAL A 177 -7.25 1.07 8.40
CA VAL A 177 -6.12 0.29 7.86
C VAL A 177 -5.28 1.22 6.99
N PHE A 178 -3.97 1.26 7.24
CA PHE A 178 -3.06 2.16 6.53
C PHE A 178 -1.65 1.58 6.37
N GLY A 179 -0.82 2.19 5.52
CA GLY A 179 0.56 1.81 5.23
C GLY A 179 1.57 2.89 5.65
N HIS A 180 2.42 3.33 4.71
CA HIS A 180 3.34 4.47 4.79
C HIS A 180 4.53 4.31 5.74
N THR A 181 4.37 3.75 6.93
CA THR A 181 5.47 3.66 7.91
C THR A 181 6.25 2.36 7.83
N HIS A 182 5.84 1.42 6.97
CA HIS A 182 6.43 0.09 6.75
C HIS A 182 6.45 -0.82 7.99
N LYS A 183 5.74 -0.45 9.07
CA LYS A 183 5.69 -1.23 10.33
C LYS A 183 4.35 -1.94 10.42
N TYR A 184 4.36 -3.21 10.76
CA TYR A 184 3.11 -3.85 11.16
C TYR A 184 2.80 -3.50 12.62
N ARG A 185 1.63 -2.94 12.82
CA ARG A 185 1.06 -2.69 14.15
C ARG A 185 -0.44 -2.83 14.12
N ASP A 186 -0.97 -3.39 15.19
CA ASP A 186 -2.39 -3.56 15.42
C ASP A 186 -2.72 -2.93 16.78
N TRP A 187 -3.43 -1.83 16.75
CA TRP A 187 -3.72 -1.03 17.94
C TRP A 187 -5.22 -0.89 18.14
N LYS A 188 -5.71 -1.34 19.30
CA LYS A 188 -7.11 -1.20 19.72
C LYS A 188 -7.21 -0.14 20.82
N ALA A 189 -7.95 0.93 20.56
CA ALA A 189 -8.16 2.04 21.48
C ALA A 189 -9.61 2.09 21.97
N PRO A 190 -9.87 2.16 23.28
CA PRO A 190 -11.22 2.31 23.80
C PRO A 190 -11.82 3.67 23.40
N LYS A 191 -13.13 3.70 23.15
CA LYS A 191 -13.89 4.91 22.84
C LYS A 191 -15.15 4.98 23.72
N ILE A 192 -15.58 6.21 24.02
CA ILE A 192 -16.86 6.45 24.70
C ILE A 192 -17.94 6.55 23.62
N GLY A 193 -19.03 5.80 23.76
CA GLY A 193 -20.16 5.80 22.83
C GLY A 193 -20.51 4.39 22.32
N ASP A 194 -21.36 4.33 21.29
CA ASP A 194 -21.89 3.06 20.75
C ASP A 194 -20.79 2.14 20.19
N LYS A 195 -19.76 2.74 19.61
CA LYS A 195 -18.53 2.03 19.24
C LYS A 195 -17.57 2.04 20.41
N ASN A 196 -17.51 0.99 21.19
CA ASN A 196 -16.68 0.88 22.38
C ASN A 196 -15.17 1.02 22.11
N TYR A 197 -14.75 0.91 20.87
CA TYR A 197 -13.34 1.01 20.46
C TYR A 197 -13.20 1.39 18.98
N VAL A 198 -12.01 1.80 18.63
CA VAL A 198 -11.52 1.79 17.25
C VAL A 198 -10.26 0.94 17.16
N ARG A 199 -10.05 0.29 16.03
CA ARG A 199 -8.87 -0.51 15.76
C ARG A 199 -8.10 0.10 14.59
N ILE A 200 -6.81 0.33 14.79
CA ILE A 200 -5.91 0.92 13.81
C ILE A 200 -4.89 -0.12 13.42
N VAL A 201 -4.87 -0.51 12.15
CA VAL A 201 -3.93 -1.50 11.63
C VAL A 201 -3.00 -0.84 10.62
N ASN A 202 -1.71 -0.82 10.95
CA ASN A 202 -0.63 -0.46 10.05
C ASN A 202 -0.10 -1.76 9.43
N VAL A 203 -0.08 -1.86 8.10
CA VAL A 203 0.05 -3.15 7.42
C VAL A 203 1.50 -3.58 7.12
N GLY A 204 2.49 -2.72 7.40
CA GLY A 204 3.87 -3.01 7.02
C GLY A 204 4.14 -2.75 5.55
N CYS A 205 5.13 -3.41 4.97
CA CYS A 205 5.50 -3.26 3.57
C CYS A 205 5.61 -4.61 2.84
N ALA A 206 5.29 -4.61 1.55
CA ALA A 206 5.39 -5.78 0.68
C ALA A 206 6.71 -5.80 -0.13
N LEU A 207 7.77 -5.24 0.42
CA LEU A 207 9.14 -5.37 -0.09
C LEU A 207 9.68 -6.80 0.08
N PRO A 208 10.71 -7.21 -0.65
CA PRO A 208 11.42 -8.47 -0.37
C PRO A 208 11.87 -8.53 1.09
N PHE A 209 11.90 -9.73 1.67
CA PHE A 209 12.27 -9.90 3.08
C PHE A 209 13.65 -9.31 3.38
N ASN A 210 13.76 -8.50 4.44
CA ASN A 210 14.94 -7.74 4.85
C ASN A 210 15.43 -6.68 3.84
N HIS A 211 14.72 -6.41 2.76
CA HIS A 211 15.06 -5.27 1.90
C HIS A 211 14.74 -3.96 2.62
N VAL A 212 15.68 -3.03 2.58
CA VAL A 212 15.53 -1.68 3.15
C VAL A 212 15.94 -0.68 2.08
N GLU A 213 15.08 0.29 1.84
CA GLU A 213 15.31 1.39 0.90
C GLU A 213 16.55 2.22 1.27
N ASP A 214 17.24 2.75 0.27
CA ASP A 214 18.52 3.46 0.43
C ASP A 214 18.47 4.61 1.44
N TYR A 215 17.35 5.32 1.49
CA TYR A 215 17.18 6.43 2.44
C TYR A 215 17.11 5.97 3.92
N ALA A 216 16.79 4.71 4.16
CA ALA A 216 16.59 4.15 5.49
C ALA A 216 17.74 3.23 5.97
N LYS A 217 18.72 2.91 5.11
CA LYS A 217 19.78 1.93 5.39
C LYS A 217 20.61 2.20 6.66
N LEU A 218 20.73 3.44 7.07
CA LEU A 218 21.48 3.81 8.28
C LEU A 218 20.63 3.83 9.56
N ASN A 219 19.35 3.50 9.45
CA ASN A 219 18.40 3.56 10.56
C ASN A 219 17.96 2.18 11.00
N LEU A 220 17.72 2.00 12.29
CA LEU A 220 16.97 0.85 12.81
C LEU A 220 15.49 1.09 12.50
N THR A 221 15.03 0.60 11.36
CA THR A 221 13.72 0.96 10.82
C THR A 221 12.57 0.30 11.58
N GLY A 222 12.76 -0.91 12.08
CA GLY A 222 11.69 -1.73 12.66
C GLY A 222 10.61 -2.08 11.64
N TRP A 223 10.95 -2.16 10.35
CA TRP A 223 10.04 -2.52 9.26
C TRP A 223 9.53 -3.95 9.38
N SER A 224 8.37 -4.20 8.80
CA SER A 224 7.70 -5.50 8.79
C SER A 224 7.35 -5.86 7.35
N TRP A 225 8.03 -6.86 6.81
CA TRP A 225 7.89 -7.31 5.41
C TRP A 225 6.81 -8.38 5.31
N GLY A 226 5.70 -8.07 4.64
CA GLY A 226 4.59 -9.00 4.49
C GLY A 226 3.30 -8.37 3.99
N ILE A 227 2.23 -9.12 4.17
CA ILE A 227 0.85 -8.72 3.87
C ILE A 227 -0.03 -8.96 5.09
N VAL A 228 -1.23 -8.41 5.10
CA VAL A 228 -2.19 -8.59 6.19
C VAL A 228 -3.47 -9.21 5.67
N GLU A 229 -3.97 -10.22 6.36
CA GLU A 229 -5.30 -10.76 6.20
C GLU A 229 -6.21 -10.22 7.30
N LEU A 230 -7.40 -9.71 6.91
CA LEU A 230 -8.37 -9.13 7.82
C LEU A 230 -9.72 -9.85 7.70
N GLY A 231 -10.34 -10.09 8.86
CA GLY A 231 -11.74 -10.44 8.97
C GLY A 231 -12.55 -9.24 9.48
N ILE A 232 -13.52 -8.76 8.68
CA ILE A 232 -14.34 -7.59 9.01
C ILE A 232 -15.80 -8.01 9.11
N TRP A 233 -16.44 -7.73 10.25
CA TRP A 233 -17.87 -7.84 10.45
C TRP A 233 -18.36 -6.89 11.54
N GLU A 234 -19.64 -6.56 11.51
CA GLU A 234 -20.24 -5.59 12.43
C GLU A 234 -19.53 -4.22 12.44
N ASN A 235 -19.08 -3.80 11.25
CA ASN A 235 -18.35 -2.55 11.02
C ASN A 235 -17.01 -2.43 11.78
N HIS A 236 -16.40 -3.56 12.17
CA HIS A 236 -15.13 -3.62 12.86
C HIS A 236 -14.18 -4.66 12.26
N ILE A 237 -12.89 -4.40 12.40
CA ILE A 237 -11.84 -5.40 12.21
C ILE A 237 -11.90 -6.34 13.42
N GLN A 238 -12.37 -7.57 13.21
CA GLN A 238 -12.43 -8.58 14.27
C GLN A 238 -11.17 -9.44 14.30
N GLU A 239 -10.63 -9.75 13.11
CA GLU A 239 -9.43 -10.55 12.96
C GLU A 239 -8.38 -9.79 12.14
N SER A 240 -7.11 -9.95 12.51
CA SER A 240 -5.97 -9.39 11.81
C SER A 240 -4.80 -10.37 11.93
N GLN A 241 -4.29 -10.83 10.79
CA GLN A 241 -3.16 -11.75 10.73
C GLN A 241 -2.09 -11.19 9.79
N PHE A 242 -0.88 -11.02 10.31
CA PHE A 242 0.28 -10.68 9.50
C PHE A 242 0.92 -11.95 8.92
N ILE A 243 1.14 -11.95 7.62
CA ILE A 243 1.81 -13.02 6.88
C ILE A 243 3.14 -12.46 6.35
N SER A 244 4.26 -12.95 6.93
CA SER A 244 5.57 -12.45 6.56
C SER A 244 5.97 -12.81 5.13
N MET A 245 6.75 -11.96 4.49
CA MET A 245 7.29 -12.22 3.15
C MET A 245 8.20 -13.45 3.13
N ASP A 246 8.99 -13.68 4.19
CA ASP A 246 9.80 -14.91 4.36
C ASP A 246 8.93 -16.19 4.34
N ARG A 247 7.76 -16.15 4.98
CA ARG A 247 6.81 -17.28 4.90
C ARG A 247 6.27 -17.46 3.48
N LEU A 248 5.90 -16.36 2.82
CA LEU A 248 5.37 -16.42 1.44
C LEU A 248 6.42 -16.97 0.47
N GLU A 249 7.68 -16.53 0.61
CA GLU A 249 8.80 -17.05 -0.18
C GLU A 249 9.02 -18.55 0.05
N LYS A 250 9.07 -19.01 1.30
CA LYS A 250 9.26 -20.44 1.64
C LYS A 250 8.13 -21.33 1.16
N GLN A 251 6.91 -20.81 1.11
CA GLN A 251 5.73 -21.58 0.74
C GLN A 251 5.48 -21.60 -0.78
N TYR A 252 5.83 -20.53 -1.50
CA TYR A 252 5.42 -20.31 -2.90
C TYR A 252 6.59 -19.98 -3.85
N GLY A 253 7.79 -19.81 -3.33
CA GLY A 253 9.02 -19.49 -4.07
C GLY A 253 9.58 -20.58 -4.96
#